data_cc03334f06e7eb8fc7050a6196b76a9e
#
_entry.id   cc03334f06e7eb8fc7050a6196b76a9e
#
_cell.length_a   1.000
_cell.length_b   1.000
_cell.length_c   1.000
_cell.angle_alpha   90.00
_cell.angle_beta   90.00
_cell.angle_gamma   90.00
#
_symmetry.space_group_name_H-M   'P 1'
#
loop_
_entity.id
_entity.type
_entity.pdbx_description
1 polymer ?
#
loop_
_entity_poly.entity_id
_entity_poly.type
_entity_poly.pdbx_seq_one_letter_code
_entity_poly.pdbx_strand_id
1 'polypeptide(L)'
;MARQRLKGSERTPLPGARAIGKADPNERMEVSVLLRHQAVDALHQRVAETASRAKPHLSREDFARQFGAAPADIAEVRKFADAHGLAIVEADASRRTIVLSGTVAQFNAAFGVELQQYEHPNGSYRGREGAIQLPEELEGIVEAVLGLDNRPQAMPHFRHQLPRGNVLRQPASAAPTAFTPPSLAALYDFPKGSIGKGECIGIIELGGGYRPADLATYFSALKIPMPTVTAVSVDHGRNHPTGDPNGPDGEVMLDVEVAGAVAPGARIAVYFTPNTDAGFLDAITTAIHDQVNKPSVISISWGGPESSWTPQAMQAMDQAFQA
;
A
#
# COMPACT_ATOMS: atom_id res chain seq x y z
N MET A 1 -24.93 -23.95 -3.74
CA MET A 1 -23.72 -24.24 -2.95
C MET A 1 -23.85 -23.54 -1.61
N ALA A 2 -23.45 -24.18 -0.53
CA ALA A 2 -23.40 -23.53 0.78
C ALA A 2 -22.35 -22.41 0.73
N ARG A 3 -22.64 -21.31 1.43
CA ARG A 3 -21.72 -20.16 1.51
C ARG A 3 -21.37 -19.91 2.97
N GLN A 4 -20.13 -19.54 3.20
CA GLN A 4 -19.61 -19.19 4.52
C GLN A 4 -19.14 -17.74 4.54
N ARG A 5 -19.22 -17.11 5.72
CA ARG A 5 -18.72 -15.76 5.92
C ARG A 5 -17.20 -15.77 5.97
N LEU A 6 -16.57 -14.94 5.16
CA LEU A 6 -15.15 -14.67 5.30
C LEU A 6 -14.93 -13.87 6.59
N LYS A 7 -14.24 -14.49 7.53
CA LYS A 7 -14.00 -13.93 8.86
C LYS A 7 -13.18 -12.62 8.77
N GLY A 8 -13.62 -11.61 9.49
CA GLY A 8 -12.94 -10.31 9.52
C GLY A 8 -13.17 -9.43 8.30
N SER A 9 -14.08 -9.83 7.41
CA SER A 9 -14.45 -9.04 6.23
C SER A 9 -15.61 -8.10 6.47
N GLU A 10 -16.18 -8.05 7.66
CA GLU A 10 -17.31 -7.20 8.01
C GLU A 10 -16.99 -5.72 7.73
N ARG A 11 -17.92 -5.04 7.08
CA ARG A 11 -17.81 -3.61 6.76
C ARG A 11 -19.08 -2.88 7.16
N THR A 12 -18.93 -1.62 7.55
CA THR A 12 -20.00 -0.66 7.74
C THR A 12 -19.69 0.60 6.96
N PRO A 13 -20.69 1.42 6.59
CA PRO A 13 -20.44 2.74 6.01
C PRO A 13 -19.57 3.62 6.91
N LEU A 14 -18.90 4.59 6.32
CA LEU A 14 -18.18 5.60 7.10
C LEU A 14 -19.18 6.39 7.97
N PRO A 15 -18.81 6.80 9.18
CA PRO A 15 -19.64 7.67 10.02
C PRO A 15 -20.06 8.92 9.26
N GLY A 16 -21.38 9.17 9.16
CA GLY A 16 -21.92 10.29 8.39
C GLY A 16 -22.07 10.03 6.88
N ALA A 17 -21.70 8.87 6.38
CA ALA A 17 -21.99 8.49 5.01
C ALA A 17 -23.47 8.16 4.81
N ARG A 18 -24.01 8.51 3.64
CA ARG A 18 -25.39 8.22 3.24
C ARG A 18 -25.38 7.38 1.95
N ALA A 19 -26.06 6.23 1.98
CA ALA A 19 -26.28 5.47 0.75
C ALA A 19 -27.18 6.27 -0.19
N ILE A 20 -26.74 6.44 -1.44
CA ILE A 20 -27.47 7.17 -2.48
C ILE A 20 -28.03 6.25 -3.57
N GLY A 21 -27.76 4.95 -3.47
CA GLY A 21 -28.30 3.94 -4.38
C GLY A 21 -27.34 2.76 -4.55
N LYS A 22 -27.77 1.80 -5.37
CA LYS A 22 -26.91 0.67 -5.76
C LYS A 22 -25.77 1.18 -6.65
N ALA A 23 -24.61 0.58 -6.54
CA ALA A 23 -23.51 0.83 -7.48
C ALA A 23 -23.94 0.41 -8.90
N ASP A 24 -23.39 1.05 -9.92
CA ASP A 24 -23.68 0.70 -11.32
C ASP A 24 -23.30 -0.77 -11.57
N PRO A 25 -24.25 -1.64 -11.92
CA PRO A 25 -24.01 -3.06 -12.11
C PRO A 25 -22.99 -3.36 -13.23
N ASN A 26 -22.81 -2.43 -14.17
CA ASN A 26 -21.90 -2.57 -15.31
C ASN A 26 -20.51 -1.94 -15.06
N GLU A 27 -20.34 -1.20 -13.96
CA GLU A 27 -19.04 -0.65 -13.59
C GLU A 27 -18.03 -1.79 -13.49
N ARG A 28 -16.90 -1.65 -14.20
CA ARG A 28 -15.81 -2.61 -14.12
C ARG A 28 -14.85 -2.24 -13.00
N MET A 29 -14.40 -3.26 -12.29
CA MET A 29 -13.50 -3.09 -11.15
C MET A 29 -12.56 -4.28 -11.05
N GLU A 30 -11.54 -4.12 -10.24
CA GLU A 30 -10.60 -5.18 -9.87
C GLU A 30 -10.65 -5.42 -8.36
N VAL A 31 -10.39 -6.66 -7.97
CA VAL A 31 -10.47 -7.15 -6.60
C VAL A 31 -9.29 -8.08 -6.35
N SER A 32 -8.54 -7.82 -5.29
CA SER A 32 -7.42 -8.63 -4.87
C SER A 32 -7.90 -9.72 -3.90
N VAL A 33 -7.67 -10.98 -4.27
CA VAL A 33 -7.94 -12.15 -3.45
C VAL A 33 -6.62 -12.66 -2.88
N LEU A 34 -6.46 -12.57 -1.56
CA LEU A 34 -5.27 -13.04 -0.86
C LEU A 34 -5.47 -14.49 -0.42
N LEU A 35 -4.49 -15.33 -0.75
CA LEU A 35 -4.46 -16.74 -0.39
C LEU A 35 -3.64 -16.97 0.88
N ARG A 36 -3.86 -18.10 1.53
CA ARG A 36 -3.06 -18.54 2.68
C ARG A 36 -1.60 -18.83 2.29
N HIS A 37 -0.72 -18.73 3.25
CA HIS A 37 0.61 -19.30 3.14
C HIS A 37 0.57 -20.83 3.09
N GLN A 38 1.45 -21.46 2.32
CA GLN A 38 1.52 -22.92 2.27
C GLN A 38 2.32 -23.49 3.43
N ALA A 39 2.81 -22.96 4.39
CA ALA A 39 3.55 -23.54 5.52
C ALA A 39 3.59 -22.57 6.72
N VAL A 40 2.40 -22.22 7.23
CA VAL A 40 2.24 -21.16 8.25
C VAL A 40 3.10 -21.38 9.49
N ASP A 41 3.13 -22.60 10.05
CA ASP A 41 3.90 -22.89 11.27
C ASP A 41 5.41 -22.72 11.03
N ALA A 42 5.90 -23.18 9.87
CA ALA A 42 7.29 -23.02 9.48
C ALA A 42 7.66 -21.55 9.22
N LEU A 43 6.71 -20.74 8.70
CA LEU A 43 6.89 -19.30 8.55
C LEU A 43 7.06 -18.61 9.92
N HIS A 44 6.17 -18.88 10.87
CA HIS A 44 6.27 -18.30 12.21
C HIS A 44 7.58 -18.66 12.91
N GLN A 45 8.00 -19.91 12.80
CA GLN A 45 9.31 -20.33 13.31
C GLN A 45 10.44 -19.57 12.61
N ARG A 46 10.38 -19.43 11.29
CA ARG A 46 11.39 -18.72 10.50
C ARG A 46 11.49 -17.24 10.87
N VAL A 47 10.37 -16.57 11.05
CA VAL A 47 10.31 -15.17 11.50
C VAL A 47 11.00 -15.02 12.87
N ALA A 48 10.68 -15.90 13.83
CA ALA A 48 11.32 -15.88 15.15
C ALA A 48 12.82 -16.12 15.08
N GLU A 49 13.29 -17.06 14.26
CA GLU A 49 14.72 -17.37 14.05
C GLU A 49 15.46 -16.18 13.40
N THR A 50 14.84 -15.49 12.45
CA THR A 50 15.40 -14.31 11.80
C THR A 50 15.44 -13.12 12.76
N ALA A 51 14.37 -12.87 13.50
CA ALA A 51 14.30 -11.79 14.48
C ALA A 51 15.33 -11.95 15.60
N SER A 52 15.61 -13.19 16.04
CA SER A 52 16.66 -13.49 17.01
C SER A 52 18.07 -13.54 16.41
N ARG A 53 18.23 -13.28 15.12
CA ARG A 53 19.48 -13.42 14.34
C ARG A 53 20.07 -14.83 14.36
N ALA A 54 19.28 -15.85 14.67
CA ALA A 54 19.70 -17.25 14.61
C ALA A 54 19.89 -17.75 13.17
N LYS A 55 19.14 -17.14 12.23
CA LYS A 55 19.28 -17.41 10.79
C LYS A 55 19.29 -16.11 9.98
N PRO A 56 19.98 -16.06 8.83
CA PRO A 56 19.95 -14.93 7.92
C PRO A 56 18.57 -14.79 7.27
N HIS A 57 18.29 -13.62 6.70
CA HIS A 57 17.12 -13.42 5.85
C HIS A 57 17.13 -14.38 4.65
N LEU A 58 15.95 -14.80 4.21
CA LEU A 58 15.80 -15.57 2.97
C LEU A 58 15.94 -14.64 1.76
N SER A 59 16.35 -15.22 0.63
CA SER A 59 16.13 -14.53 -0.65
C SER A 59 14.61 -14.46 -0.95
N ARG A 60 14.21 -13.50 -1.77
CA ARG A 60 12.81 -13.38 -2.23
C ARG A 60 12.33 -14.66 -2.91
N GLU A 61 13.19 -15.28 -3.71
CA GLU A 61 12.90 -16.54 -4.40
C GLU A 61 12.73 -17.71 -3.43
N ASP A 62 13.58 -17.80 -2.40
CA ASP A 62 13.47 -18.84 -1.38
C ASP A 62 12.24 -18.66 -0.51
N PHE A 63 11.91 -17.42 -0.16
CA PHE A 63 10.69 -17.10 0.58
C PHE A 63 9.45 -17.48 -0.23
N ALA A 64 9.36 -17.04 -1.49
CA ALA A 64 8.24 -17.35 -2.38
C ALA A 64 8.05 -18.87 -2.55
N ARG A 65 9.16 -19.62 -2.72
CA ARG A 65 9.09 -21.07 -2.87
C ARG A 65 8.61 -21.79 -1.60
N GLN A 66 8.99 -21.30 -0.43
CA GLN A 66 8.66 -21.94 0.84
C GLN A 66 7.31 -21.51 1.41
N PHE A 67 6.93 -20.26 1.22
CA PHE A 67 5.81 -19.64 1.93
C PHE A 67 4.77 -18.97 1.00
N GLY A 68 4.99 -18.94 -0.30
CA GLY A 68 4.03 -18.43 -1.27
C GLY A 68 2.72 -19.23 -1.28
N ALA A 69 1.79 -18.87 -2.15
CA ALA A 69 0.53 -19.61 -2.32
C ALA A 69 0.78 -20.97 -3.00
N ALA A 70 0.07 -21.99 -2.54
CA ALA A 70 0.13 -23.32 -3.16
C ALA A 70 -0.54 -23.30 -4.55
N PRO A 71 0.04 -23.99 -5.56
CA PRO A 71 -0.57 -24.06 -6.89
C PRO A 71 -2.01 -24.63 -6.88
N ALA A 72 -2.32 -25.53 -5.96
CA ALA A 72 -3.66 -26.08 -5.80
C ALA A 72 -4.66 -25.01 -5.34
N ASP A 73 -4.29 -24.16 -4.39
CA ASP A 73 -5.12 -23.06 -3.91
C ASP A 73 -5.41 -22.03 -5.02
N ILE A 74 -4.38 -21.69 -5.81
CA ILE A 74 -4.53 -20.86 -7.01
C ILE A 74 -5.51 -21.49 -8.01
N ALA A 75 -5.46 -22.80 -8.22
CA ALA A 75 -6.36 -23.52 -9.13
C ALA A 75 -7.82 -23.47 -8.66
N GLU A 76 -8.09 -23.55 -7.35
CA GLU A 76 -9.46 -23.43 -6.82
C GLU A 76 -10.02 -22.02 -7.04
N VAL A 77 -9.23 -20.97 -6.81
CA VAL A 77 -9.67 -19.59 -7.11
C VAL A 77 -9.90 -19.38 -8.62
N ARG A 78 -9.10 -20.02 -9.50
CA ARG A 78 -9.35 -19.99 -10.95
C ARG A 78 -10.70 -20.58 -11.32
N LYS A 79 -11.03 -21.76 -10.77
CA LYS A 79 -12.34 -22.39 -11.00
C LYS A 79 -13.49 -21.48 -10.52
N PHE A 80 -13.31 -20.85 -9.36
CA PHE A 80 -14.28 -19.90 -8.83
C PHE A 80 -14.46 -18.69 -9.76
N ALA A 81 -13.37 -18.11 -10.26
CA ALA A 81 -13.40 -16.99 -11.19
C ALA A 81 -14.15 -17.36 -12.48
N ASP A 82 -13.81 -18.51 -13.07
CA ASP A 82 -14.46 -19.03 -14.29
C ASP A 82 -15.97 -19.24 -14.08
N ALA A 83 -16.37 -19.83 -12.95
CA ALA A 83 -17.78 -20.09 -12.62
C ALA A 83 -18.62 -18.80 -12.47
N HIS A 84 -17.97 -17.66 -12.16
CA HIS A 84 -18.64 -16.35 -12.01
C HIS A 84 -18.35 -15.39 -13.17
N GLY A 85 -17.67 -15.84 -14.22
CA GLY A 85 -17.33 -15.03 -15.38
C GLY A 85 -16.36 -13.88 -15.06
N LEU A 86 -15.53 -14.05 -14.03
CA LEU A 86 -14.49 -13.09 -13.65
C LEU A 86 -13.20 -13.41 -14.42
N ALA A 87 -12.53 -12.38 -14.92
CA ALA A 87 -11.23 -12.53 -15.56
C ALA A 87 -10.11 -12.46 -14.51
N ILE A 88 -9.08 -13.28 -14.68
CA ILE A 88 -7.85 -13.17 -13.89
C ILE A 88 -6.91 -12.22 -14.61
N VAL A 89 -6.59 -11.10 -13.97
CA VAL A 89 -5.65 -10.10 -14.47
C VAL A 89 -4.22 -10.48 -14.08
N GLU A 90 -4.05 -10.93 -12.83
CA GLU A 90 -2.76 -11.32 -12.28
C GLU A 90 -2.94 -12.52 -11.34
N ALA A 91 -1.93 -13.38 -11.28
CA ALA A 91 -1.83 -14.44 -10.28
C ALA A 91 -0.36 -14.59 -9.88
N ASP A 92 -0.01 -14.03 -8.73
CA ASP A 92 1.33 -14.05 -8.18
C ASP A 92 1.39 -14.93 -6.92
N ALA A 93 2.04 -16.07 -7.05
CA ALA A 93 2.19 -17.01 -5.96
C ALA A 93 3.08 -16.46 -4.84
N SER A 94 4.07 -15.62 -5.14
CA SER A 94 4.99 -15.04 -4.15
C SER A 94 4.27 -14.04 -3.25
N ARG A 95 3.42 -13.20 -3.85
CA ARG A 95 2.53 -12.25 -3.15
C ARG A 95 1.27 -12.91 -2.59
N ARG A 96 1.03 -14.17 -2.93
CA ARG A 96 -0.20 -14.92 -2.60
C ARG A 96 -1.48 -14.24 -3.10
N THR A 97 -1.38 -13.40 -4.11
CA THR A 97 -2.46 -12.55 -4.60
C THR A 97 -2.92 -13.01 -5.97
N ILE A 98 -4.25 -13.06 -6.14
CA ILE A 98 -4.92 -13.19 -7.43
C ILE A 98 -5.78 -11.95 -7.63
N VAL A 99 -5.51 -11.18 -8.68
CA VAL A 99 -6.33 -10.03 -9.05
C VAL A 99 -7.39 -10.47 -10.04
N LEU A 100 -8.64 -10.29 -9.63
CA LEU A 100 -9.83 -10.61 -10.44
C LEU A 100 -10.43 -9.32 -11.01
N SER A 101 -10.83 -9.36 -12.28
CA SER A 101 -11.53 -8.27 -12.95
C SER A 101 -12.92 -8.69 -13.40
N GLY A 102 -13.91 -7.84 -13.17
CA GLY A 102 -15.29 -8.09 -13.54
C GLY A 102 -16.17 -6.85 -13.36
N THR A 103 -17.46 -7.03 -13.53
CA THR A 103 -18.46 -6.01 -13.25
C THR A 103 -18.92 -6.05 -11.79
N VAL A 104 -19.47 -4.95 -11.28
CA VAL A 104 -20.11 -4.90 -9.96
C VAL A 104 -21.14 -6.02 -9.81
N ALA A 105 -21.96 -6.28 -10.85
CA ALA A 105 -22.95 -7.35 -10.82
C ALA A 105 -22.32 -8.74 -10.62
N GLN A 106 -21.20 -9.02 -11.32
CA GLN A 106 -20.46 -10.27 -11.19
C GLN A 106 -19.87 -10.42 -9.79
N PHE A 107 -19.26 -9.37 -9.25
CA PHE A 107 -18.69 -9.41 -7.90
C PHE A 107 -19.76 -9.53 -6.81
N ASN A 108 -20.92 -8.85 -6.96
CA ASN A 108 -22.03 -9.03 -6.05
C ASN A 108 -22.50 -10.50 -6.02
N ALA A 109 -22.63 -11.14 -7.18
CA ALA A 109 -23.00 -12.53 -7.29
C ALA A 109 -21.92 -13.48 -6.75
N ALA A 110 -20.64 -13.21 -7.08
CA ALA A 110 -19.50 -14.04 -6.67
C ALA A 110 -19.32 -14.05 -5.15
N PHE A 111 -19.32 -12.88 -4.52
CA PHE A 111 -19.02 -12.72 -3.10
C PHE A 111 -20.24 -12.55 -2.19
N GLY A 112 -21.47 -12.66 -2.74
CA GLY A 112 -22.71 -12.56 -1.96
C GLY A 112 -22.86 -11.24 -1.22
N VAL A 113 -22.45 -10.13 -1.87
CA VAL A 113 -22.51 -8.76 -1.34
C VAL A 113 -23.46 -7.91 -2.17
N GLU A 114 -23.86 -6.76 -1.64
CA GLU A 114 -24.55 -5.71 -2.37
C GLU A 114 -23.74 -4.42 -2.31
N LEU A 115 -23.06 -4.09 -3.41
CA LEU A 115 -22.28 -2.86 -3.53
C LEU A 115 -23.19 -1.67 -3.74
N GLN A 116 -22.98 -0.62 -2.95
CA GLN A 116 -23.77 0.60 -2.97
C GLN A 116 -22.84 1.81 -3.18
N GLN A 117 -23.42 2.88 -3.70
CA GLN A 117 -22.77 4.17 -3.77
C GLN A 117 -23.10 4.98 -2.52
N TYR A 118 -22.09 5.50 -1.88
CA TYR A 118 -22.19 6.36 -0.69
C TYR A 118 -21.72 7.76 -0.99
N GLU A 119 -22.41 8.72 -0.41
CA GLU A 119 -22.00 10.12 -0.32
C GLU A 119 -21.48 10.40 1.09
N HIS A 120 -20.33 11.07 1.19
CA HIS A 120 -19.68 11.44 2.44
C HIS A 120 -19.07 12.84 2.29
N PRO A 121 -18.93 13.67 3.34
CA PRO A 121 -18.33 15.01 3.26
C PRO A 121 -16.95 15.05 2.57
N ASN A 122 -16.18 13.97 2.65
CA ASN A 122 -14.85 13.85 2.03
C ASN A 122 -14.87 13.24 0.62
N GLY A 123 -16.04 13.09 0.00
CA GLY A 123 -16.19 12.52 -1.34
C GLY A 123 -17.10 11.28 -1.38
N SER A 124 -17.45 10.85 -2.58
CA SER A 124 -18.29 9.66 -2.77
C SER A 124 -17.41 8.41 -2.92
N TYR A 125 -17.95 7.26 -2.51
CA TYR A 125 -17.26 5.99 -2.64
C TYR A 125 -18.25 4.84 -2.90
N ARG A 126 -17.78 3.77 -3.53
CA ARG A 126 -18.48 2.49 -3.62
C ARG A 126 -18.12 1.68 -2.38
N GLY A 127 -19.11 1.14 -1.69
CA GLY A 127 -18.92 0.35 -0.49
C GLY A 127 -19.99 -0.70 -0.30
N ARG A 128 -19.94 -1.38 0.82
CA ARG A 128 -20.88 -2.44 1.22
C ARG A 128 -21.12 -2.45 2.71
N GLU A 129 -22.15 -3.17 3.11
CA GLU A 129 -22.41 -3.54 4.50
C GLU A 129 -22.29 -5.06 4.69
N GLY A 130 -21.93 -5.48 5.90
CA GLY A 130 -21.84 -6.88 6.28
C GLY A 130 -20.57 -7.58 5.78
N ALA A 131 -20.60 -8.90 5.86
CA ALA A 131 -19.48 -9.78 5.54
C ALA A 131 -19.52 -10.26 4.08
N ILE A 132 -18.35 -10.57 3.54
CA ILE A 132 -18.17 -11.28 2.27
C ILE A 132 -18.56 -12.75 2.47
N GLN A 133 -19.18 -13.34 1.47
CA GLN A 133 -19.58 -14.75 1.45
C GLN A 133 -18.72 -15.50 0.43
N LEU A 134 -18.07 -16.56 0.88
CA LEU A 134 -17.30 -17.47 0.03
C LEU A 134 -18.00 -18.84 -0.08
N PRO A 135 -17.88 -19.57 -1.20
CA PRO A 135 -18.27 -20.95 -1.26
C PRO A 135 -17.34 -21.83 -0.39
N GLU A 136 -17.86 -22.98 0.03
CA GLU A 136 -17.15 -23.91 0.93
C GLU A 136 -15.77 -24.33 0.39
N GLU A 137 -15.63 -24.45 -0.93
CA GLU A 137 -14.40 -24.85 -1.61
C GLU A 137 -13.25 -23.85 -1.42
N LEU A 138 -13.56 -22.61 -1.08
CA LEU A 138 -12.56 -21.55 -0.82
C LEU A 138 -12.32 -21.32 0.68
N GLU A 139 -13.03 -22.03 1.56
CA GLU A 139 -12.82 -21.92 3.00
C GLU A 139 -11.40 -22.35 3.38
N GLY A 140 -10.75 -21.54 4.20
CA GLY A 140 -9.36 -21.78 4.62
C GLY A 140 -8.31 -21.66 3.50
N ILE A 141 -8.73 -21.34 2.26
CA ILE A 141 -7.84 -21.02 1.14
C ILE A 141 -7.71 -19.49 1.00
N VAL A 142 -8.84 -18.78 1.00
CA VAL A 142 -8.90 -17.33 0.89
C VAL A 142 -8.88 -16.69 2.27
N GLU A 143 -7.93 -15.83 2.52
CA GLU A 143 -7.75 -15.09 3.78
C GLU A 143 -8.29 -13.67 3.74
N ALA A 144 -8.24 -13.02 2.56
CA ALA A 144 -8.82 -11.70 2.37
C ALA A 144 -9.34 -11.50 0.95
N VAL A 145 -10.36 -10.64 0.82
CA VAL A 145 -10.88 -10.10 -0.44
C VAL A 145 -10.96 -8.60 -0.29
N LEU A 146 -10.12 -7.87 -1.00
CA LEU A 146 -9.92 -6.42 -0.90
C LEU A 146 -10.25 -5.73 -2.22
N GLY A 147 -10.65 -4.44 -2.16
CA GLY A 147 -10.98 -3.65 -3.35
C GLY A 147 -12.47 -3.66 -3.75
N LEU A 148 -13.32 -4.43 -3.07
CA LEU A 148 -14.78 -4.31 -3.21
C LEU A 148 -15.28 -2.92 -2.78
N ASP A 149 -14.64 -2.34 -1.78
CA ASP A 149 -14.89 -1.01 -1.25
C ASP A 149 -13.73 -0.10 -1.67
N ASN A 150 -14.03 1.04 -2.28
CA ASN A 150 -13.02 1.96 -2.81
C ASN A 150 -12.90 3.27 -2.00
N ARG A 151 -13.37 3.28 -0.76
CA ARG A 151 -13.18 4.43 0.13
C ARG A 151 -11.69 4.71 0.34
N PRO A 152 -11.25 5.97 0.40
CA PRO A 152 -9.89 6.30 0.81
C PRO A 152 -9.56 5.69 2.16
N GLN A 153 -8.46 4.94 2.23
CA GLN A 153 -8.13 4.12 3.39
C GLN A 153 -7.10 4.77 4.30
N ALA A 154 -6.22 5.58 3.74
CA ALA A 154 -5.15 6.24 4.46
C ALA A 154 -5.02 7.72 4.07
N MET A 155 -4.31 8.48 4.88
CA MET A 155 -4.03 9.89 4.65
C MET A 155 -2.55 10.17 4.90
N PRO A 156 -1.94 11.12 4.18
CA PRO A 156 -0.63 11.66 4.55
C PRO A 156 -0.78 12.54 5.79
N HIS A 157 0.24 12.56 6.64
CA HIS A 157 0.20 13.29 7.90
C HIS A 157 1.21 14.43 8.01
N PHE A 158 1.79 14.86 6.88
CA PHE A 158 2.69 16.02 6.84
C PHE A 158 1.94 17.33 7.11
N ARG A 159 2.67 18.35 7.53
CA ARG A 159 2.12 19.68 7.78
C ARG A 159 3.03 20.74 7.16
N HIS A 160 2.50 21.56 6.29
CA HIS A 160 3.18 22.77 5.86
C HIS A 160 3.13 23.85 6.96
N GLN A 161 4.30 24.37 7.30
CA GLN A 161 4.33 25.66 7.99
C GLN A 161 4.18 26.77 6.93
N LEU A 162 2.97 27.33 6.85
CA LEU A 162 2.77 28.53 6.07
C LEU A 162 3.66 29.66 6.66
N PRO A 163 4.36 30.46 5.82
CA PRO A 163 5.00 31.66 6.30
C PRO A 163 3.96 32.47 7.05
N ARG A 164 4.22 32.78 8.32
CA ARG A 164 3.32 33.64 9.09
C ARG A 164 3.27 34.99 8.39
N GLY A 165 2.18 35.25 7.69
CA GLY A 165 1.88 36.59 7.16
C GLY A 165 1.98 37.62 8.28
N ASN A 166 2.52 38.80 7.98
CA ASN A 166 2.76 39.94 8.84
C ASN A 166 1.96 39.98 10.16
N VAL A 167 2.43 39.28 11.18
CA VAL A 167 2.03 39.53 12.54
C VAL A 167 2.99 40.59 13.05
N LEU A 168 2.46 41.79 13.23
CA LEU A 168 3.15 42.94 13.83
C LEU A 168 3.96 42.47 15.05
N ARG A 169 5.30 42.62 14.94
CA ARG A 169 6.32 42.61 15.99
C ARG A 169 5.92 41.95 17.33
N GLN A 170 6.06 40.64 17.39
CA GLN A 170 6.47 40.03 18.66
C GLN A 170 8.01 40.03 18.70
N PRO A 171 8.61 40.24 19.90
CA PRO A 171 10.06 40.20 20.05
C PRO A 171 10.59 38.85 19.58
N ALA A 172 11.74 38.86 18.92
CA ALA A 172 12.42 37.72 18.33
C ALA A 172 12.83 36.66 19.39
N SER A 173 11.86 35.93 19.90
CA SER A 173 12.14 34.63 20.52
C SER A 173 12.09 33.61 19.40
N ALA A 174 13.29 33.18 18.97
CA ALA A 174 13.60 32.07 18.08
C ALA A 174 12.53 31.77 17.02
N ALA A 175 12.68 32.30 15.81
CA ALA A 175 12.02 31.74 14.63
C ALA A 175 12.25 30.22 14.65
N PRO A 176 11.24 29.38 14.36
CA PRO A 176 11.47 27.94 14.30
C PRO A 176 12.56 27.70 13.27
N THR A 177 13.70 27.21 13.71
CA THR A 177 14.84 26.93 12.86
C THR A 177 14.46 25.75 11.96
N ALA A 178 14.30 25.99 10.67
CA ALA A 178 14.12 24.90 9.69
C ALA A 178 15.48 24.20 9.53
N PHE A 179 15.46 22.88 9.64
CA PHE A 179 16.63 22.04 9.41
C PHE A 179 16.51 21.36 8.05
N THR A 180 17.62 21.33 7.30
CA THR A 180 17.73 20.45 6.13
C THR A 180 17.87 19.00 6.59
N PRO A 181 17.44 17.98 5.82
CA PRO A 181 17.63 16.59 6.20
C PRO A 181 19.07 16.22 6.57
N PRO A 182 20.12 16.66 5.84
CA PRO A 182 21.50 16.41 6.27
C PRO A 182 21.87 17.07 7.60
N SER A 183 21.39 18.28 7.89
CA SER A 183 21.67 18.92 9.18
C SER A 183 20.94 18.22 10.33
N LEU A 184 19.74 17.72 10.08
CA LEU A 184 19.00 16.92 11.05
C LEU A 184 19.70 15.57 11.29
N ALA A 185 20.13 14.89 10.23
CA ALA A 185 20.89 13.64 10.34
C ALA A 185 22.18 13.81 11.17
N ALA A 186 22.87 14.98 11.02
CA ALA A 186 24.02 15.30 11.85
C ALA A 186 23.68 15.48 13.34
N LEU A 187 22.50 16.06 13.65
CA LEU A 187 22.02 16.20 15.04
C LEU A 187 21.68 14.85 15.69
N TYR A 188 21.24 13.88 14.90
CA TYR A 188 20.97 12.50 15.34
C TYR A 188 22.18 11.57 15.24
N ASP A 189 23.37 12.11 14.98
CA ASP A 189 24.63 11.37 14.87
C ASP A 189 24.56 10.19 13.87
N PHE A 190 24.00 10.43 12.69
CA PHE A 190 23.95 9.44 11.64
C PHE A 190 25.36 9.01 11.23
N PRO A 191 25.57 7.72 10.87
CA PRO A 191 26.90 7.19 10.53
C PRO A 191 27.58 8.00 9.41
N LYS A 192 28.74 8.57 9.71
CA LYS A 192 29.51 9.34 8.74
C LYS A 192 30.02 8.47 7.60
N GLY A 193 29.80 8.89 6.36
CA GLY A 193 30.23 8.15 5.16
C GLY A 193 29.29 7.03 4.73
N SER A 194 28.23 6.74 5.49
CA SER A 194 27.16 5.84 5.05
C SER A 194 26.18 6.63 4.19
N ILE A 195 26.17 6.34 2.89
CA ILE A 195 25.34 7.04 1.90
C ILE A 195 24.29 6.14 1.23
N GLY A 196 24.13 4.89 1.70
CA GLY A 196 23.21 3.92 1.14
C GLY A 196 23.63 3.36 -0.23
N LYS A 197 24.93 3.40 -0.57
CA LYS A 197 25.43 2.89 -1.86
C LYS A 197 25.16 1.41 -2.01
N GLY A 198 24.48 1.05 -3.11
CA GLY A 198 24.08 -0.32 -3.42
C GLY A 198 22.70 -0.69 -2.90
N GLU A 199 22.11 0.12 -2.00
CA GLU A 199 20.78 -0.09 -1.45
C GLU A 199 19.68 0.48 -2.37
N CYS A 200 18.45 0.02 -2.15
CA CYS A 200 17.26 0.60 -2.73
C CYS A 200 16.23 0.85 -1.63
N ILE A 201 15.68 2.06 -1.59
CA ILE A 201 14.59 2.45 -0.70
C ILE A 201 13.30 2.37 -1.50
N GLY A 202 12.36 1.52 -1.04
CA GLY A 202 10.98 1.50 -1.53
C GLY A 202 10.16 2.56 -0.81
N ILE A 203 9.38 3.36 -1.53
CA ILE A 203 8.44 4.33 -0.95
C ILE A 203 7.05 3.99 -1.46
N ILE A 204 6.07 3.89 -0.55
CA ILE A 204 4.69 3.57 -0.89
C ILE A 204 3.88 4.86 -0.95
N GLU A 205 3.23 5.12 -2.11
CA GLU A 205 2.46 6.34 -2.34
C GLU A 205 1.04 6.02 -2.83
N LEU A 206 0.04 6.55 -2.13
CA LEU A 206 -1.38 6.29 -2.41
C LEU A 206 -2.02 7.41 -3.27
N GLY A 207 -1.23 8.07 -4.08
CA GLY A 207 -1.63 9.14 -4.99
C GLY A 207 -0.55 10.18 -5.18
N GLY A 208 -0.87 11.25 -5.92
CA GLY A 208 0.06 12.34 -6.20
C GLY A 208 1.22 11.96 -7.12
N GLY A 209 2.29 12.72 -7.03
CA GLY A 209 3.47 12.48 -7.85
C GLY A 209 4.58 13.50 -7.67
N TYR A 210 5.69 13.27 -8.36
CA TYR A 210 6.84 14.14 -8.41
C TYR A 210 7.20 14.50 -9.84
N ARG A 211 7.82 15.68 -10.02
CA ARG A 211 8.46 16.07 -11.27
C ARG A 211 9.98 15.98 -11.12
N PRO A 212 10.68 15.32 -12.03
CA PRO A 212 12.15 15.21 -11.97
C PRO A 212 12.86 16.56 -11.88
N ALA A 213 12.32 17.62 -12.50
CA ALA A 213 12.88 18.97 -12.44
C ALA A 213 12.84 19.57 -11.03
N ASP A 214 11.76 19.30 -10.27
CA ASP A 214 11.61 19.81 -8.90
C ASP A 214 12.61 19.12 -7.98
N LEU A 215 12.75 17.80 -8.09
CA LEU A 215 13.78 17.03 -7.37
C LEU A 215 15.19 17.52 -7.70
N ALA A 216 15.50 17.75 -9.00
CA ALA A 216 16.81 18.26 -9.41
C ALA A 216 17.11 19.63 -8.79
N THR A 217 16.10 20.51 -8.71
CA THR A 217 16.22 21.83 -8.06
C THR A 217 16.52 21.68 -6.57
N TYR A 218 15.79 20.80 -5.87
CA TYR A 218 15.99 20.56 -4.44
C TYR A 218 17.39 20.02 -4.12
N PHE A 219 17.81 18.93 -4.78
CA PHE A 219 19.12 18.32 -4.54
C PHE A 219 20.29 19.26 -4.93
N SER A 220 20.13 20.06 -6.00
CA SER A 220 21.10 21.08 -6.39
C SER A 220 21.23 22.16 -5.32
N ALA A 221 20.12 22.63 -4.73
CA ALA A 221 20.14 23.62 -3.67
C ALA A 221 20.88 23.12 -2.41
N LEU A 222 20.77 21.84 -2.10
CA LEU A 222 21.50 21.19 -1.00
C LEU A 222 22.94 20.80 -1.38
N LYS A 223 23.35 20.93 -2.65
CA LYS A 223 24.64 20.47 -3.18
C LYS A 223 24.88 18.96 -2.97
N ILE A 224 23.83 18.17 -3.10
CA ILE A 224 23.83 16.71 -2.96
C ILE A 224 23.54 16.11 -4.35
N PRO A 225 24.22 15.02 -4.74
CA PRO A 225 23.85 14.30 -5.96
C PRO A 225 22.39 13.83 -5.88
N MET A 226 21.62 14.07 -6.94
CA MET A 226 20.26 13.56 -7.03
C MET A 226 20.30 12.02 -7.14
N PRO A 227 19.58 11.25 -6.29
CA PRO A 227 19.50 9.82 -6.42
C PRO A 227 18.74 9.41 -7.69
N THR A 228 18.94 8.15 -8.12
CA THR A 228 18.07 7.57 -9.15
C THR A 228 16.71 7.27 -8.56
N VAL A 229 15.65 7.90 -9.07
CA VAL A 229 14.27 7.72 -8.65
C VAL A 229 13.47 7.05 -9.76
N THR A 230 12.85 5.91 -9.46
CA THR A 230 12.04 5.11 -10.40
C THR A 230 10.60 5.05 -9.91
N ALA A 231 9.63 5.40 -10.76
CA ALA A 231 8.21 5.21 -10.47
C ALA A 231 7.78 3.79 -10.87
N VAL A 232 7.12 3.09 -9.96
CA VAL A 232 6.54 1.75 -10.17
C VAL A 232 5.01 1.88 -10.09
N SER A 233 4.31 1.37 -11.08
CA SER A 233 2.84 1.36 -11.12
C SER A 233 2.32 0.08 -10.46
N VAL A 234 1.40 0.22 -9.51
CA VAL A 234 0.66 -0.88 -8.88
C VAL A 234 -0.83 -0.58 -9.01
N ASP A 235 -1.64 -1.55 -9.41
CA ASP A 235 -3.09 -1.41 -9.57
C ASP A 235 -3.50 -0.15 -10.35
N HIS A 236 -2.81 0.11 -11.47
CA HIS A 236 -2.99 1.31 -12.31
C HIS A 236 -2.62 2.66 -11.65
N GLY A 237 -2.10 2.65 -10.41
CA GLY A 237 -1.53 3.84 -9.78
C GLY A 237 -0.32 4.36 -10.56
N ARG A 238 -0.10 5.69 -10.57
CA ARG A 238 0.95 6.31 -11.40
C ARG A 238 1.54 7.52 -10.71
N ASN A 239 2.78 7.82 -11.04
CA ASN A 239 3.34 9.14 -10.80
C ASN A 239 2.53 10.19 -11.58
N HIS A 240 1.61 10.88 -10.90
CA HIS A 240 0.67 11.85 -11.50
C HIS A 240 0.58 13.11 -10.66
N PRO A 241 1.62 14.00 -10.73
CA PRO A 241 1.64 15.22 -9.95
C PRO A 241 0.52 16.18 -10.36
N THR A 242 -0.30 16.56 -9.40
CA THR A 242 -1.43 17.51 -9.57
C THR A 242 -0.97 18.97 -9.52
N GLY A 243 0.15 19.24 -8.87
CA GLY A 243 0.67 20.57 -8.60
C GLY A 243 0.16 21.18 -7.29
N ASP A 244 -0.56 20.40 -6.47
CA ASP A 244 -0.98 20.83 -5.14
C ASP A 244 0.03 20.38 -4.07
N PRO A 245 0.85 21.30 -3.53
CA PRO A 245 1.82 20.94 -2.50
C PRO A 245 1.19 20.61 -1.13
N ASN A 246 -0.10 20.93 -0.93
CA ASN A 246 -0.82 20.60 0.30
C ASN A 246 -1.56 19.26 0.19
N GLY A 247 -1.58 18.68 -0.98
CA GLY A 247 -2.16 17.37 -1.28
C GLY A 247 -1.12 16.25 -1.31
N PRO A 248 -1.46 15.13 -1.93
CA PRO A 248 -0.56 13.97 -2.07
C PRO A 248 0.81 14.28 -2.68
N ASP A 249 0.92 15.27 -3.58
CA ASP A 249 2.21 15.66 -4.17
C ASP A 249 3.20 16.12 -3.11
N GLY A 250 2.72 16.80 -2.06
CA GLY A 250 3.56 17.25 -0.96
C GLY A 250 4.20 16.11 -0.19
N GLU A 251 3.45 15.01 0.02
CA GLU A 251 3.97 13.81 0.68
C GLU A 251 5.01 13.12 -0.20
N VAL A 252 4.68 12.87 -1.47
CA VAL A 252 5.60 12.24 -2.42
C VAL A 252 6.93 12.99 -2.52
N MET A 253 6.87 14.31 -2.62
CA MET A 253 8.08 15.15 -2.67
C MET A 253 8.86 15.07 -1.36
N LEU A 254 8.19 15.17 -0.22
CA LEU A 254 8.81 15.09 1.11
C LEU A 254 9.56 13.77 1.28
N ASP A 255 8.91 12.65 0.99
CA ASP A 255 9.48 11.32 1.16
C ASP A 255 10.72 11.10 0.29
N VAL A 256 10.63 11.44 -0.99
CA VAL A 256 11.76 11.30 -1.93
C VAL A 256 12.91 12.24 -1.56
N GLU A 257 12.61 13.49 -1.21
CA GLU A 257 13.61 14.51 -0.87
C GLU A 257 14.35 14.17 0.42
N VAL A 258 13.62 13.77 1.47
CA VAL A 258 14.23 13.43 2.77
C VAL A 258 15.05 12.15 2.67
N ALA A 259 14.48 11.07 2.10
CA ALA A 259 15.19 9.81 1.94
C ALA A 259 16.43 9.96 1.08
N GLY A 260 16.31 10.67 -0.06
CA GLY A 260 17.43 10.92 -0.97
C GLY A 260 18.51 11.83 -0.41
N ALA A 261 18.14 12.82 0.42
CA ALA A 261 19.12 13.71 1.03
C ALA A 261 19.93 13.05 2.15
N VAL A 262 19.36 12.08 2.85
CA VAL A 262 20.03 11.33 3.92
C VAL A 262 20.82 10.13 3.38
N ALA A 263 20.32 9.50 2.31
CA ALA A 263 20.97 8.35 1.66
C ALA A 263 21.20 8.59 0.16
N PRO A 264 22.04 9.59 -0.23
CA PRO A 264 22.18 10.03 -1.62
C PRO A 264 22.83 9.01 -2.57
N GLY A 265 23.38 7.93 -2.06
CA GLY A 265 23.93 6.84 -2.85
C GLY A 265 22.95 5.69 -3.05
N ALA A 266 21.80 5.70 -2.39
CA ALA A 266 20.75 4.71 -2.59
C ALA A 266 19.93 5.03 -3.86
N ARG A 267 19.33 3.98 -4.46
CA ARG A 267 18.25 4.15 -5.43
C ARG A 267 16.94 4.29 -4.69
N ILE A 268 15.96 4.96 -5.29
CA ILE A 268 14.61 5.08 -4.73
C ILE A 268 13.63 4.50 -5.74
N ALA A 269 12.78 3.58 -5.31
CA ALA A 269 11.66 3.04 -6.08
C ALA A 269 10.35 3.47 -5.41
N VAL A 270 9.55 4.29 -6.10
CA VAL A 270 8.29 4.83 -5.58
C VAL A 270 7.13 4.02 -6.16
N TYR A 271 6.41 3.30 -5.30
CA TYR A 271 5.30 2.43 -5.67
C TYR A 271 3.99 3.19 -5.55
N PHE A 272 3.45 3.61 -6.70
CA PHE A 272 2.19 4.36 -6.78
C PHE A 272 1.02 3.41 -6.92
N THR A 273 -0.01 3.59 -6.08
CA THR A 273 -1.22 2.77 -6.06
C THR A 273 -2.45 3.61 -5.74
N PRO A 274 -3.68 3.15 -6.06
CA PRO A 274 -4.91 3.77 -5.57
C PRO A 274 -5.02 3.70 -4.04
N ASN A 275 -5.59 4.74 -3.43
CA ASN A 275 -5.80 4.81 -1.98
C ASN A 275 -7.00 3.94 -1.56
N THR A 276 -6.84 2.63 -1.60
CA THR A 276 -7.81 1.62 -1.18
C THR A 276 -7.14 0.58 -0.29
N ASP A 277 -7.91 -0.28 0.37
CA ASP A 277 -7.39 -1.40 1.15
C ASP A 277 -6.59 -2.39 0.29
N ALA A 278 -7.08 -2.70 -0.93
CA ALA A 278 -6.36 -3.52 -1.90
C ALA A 278 -5.05 -2.84 -2.34
N GLY A 279 -5.14 -1.61 -2.86
CA GLY A 279 -3.98 -0.91 -3.39
C GLY A 279 -2.86 -0.77 -2.37
N PHE A 280 -3.18 -0.47 -1.10
CA PHE A 280 -2.17 -0.33 -0.06
C PHE A 280 -1.43 -1.65 0.19
N LEU A 281 -2.16 -2.77 0.36
CA LEU A 281 -1.55 -4.09 0.52
C LEU A 281 -0.74 -4.50 -0.72
N ASP A 282 -1.31 -4.28 -1.91
CA ASP A 282 -0.69 -4.69 -3.17
C ASP A 282 0.60 -3.91 -3.45
N ALA A 283 0.68 -2.62 -3.08
CA ALA A 283 1.91 -1.86 -3.17
C ALA A 283 2.99 -2.37 -2.21
N ILE A 284 2.64 -2.68 -0.96
CA ILE A 284 3.56 -3.25 0.03
C ILE A 284 4.09 -4.60 -0.45
N THR A 285 3.21 -5.52 -0.84
CA THR A 285 3.62 -6.86 -1.29
C THR A 285 4.40 -6.82 -2.60
N THR A 286 4.06 -5.90 -3.52
CA THR A 286 4.84 -5.66 -4.72
C THR A 286 6.26 -5.21 -4.38
N ALA A 287 6.43 -4.24 -3.47
CA ALA A 287 7.75 -3.78 -3.06
C ALA A 287 8.58 -4.88 -2.37
N ILE A 288 7.95 -5.68 -1.50
CA ILE A 288 8.61 -6.81 -0.81
C ILE A 288 9.13 -7.84 -1.83
N HIS A 289 8.35 -8.17 -2.86
CA HIS A 289 8.67 -9.22 -3.84
C HIS A 289 9.31 -8.70 -5.14
N ASP A 290 9.58 -7.39 -5.26
CA ASP A 290 10.17 -6.79 -6.47
C ASP A 290 11.57 -7.35 -6.76
N GLN A 291 11.69 -8.08 -7.88
CA GLN A 291 12.94 -8.66 -8.35
C GLN A 291 13.80 -7.71 -9.19
N VAL A 292 13.23 -6.56 -9.58
CA VAL A 292 13.90 -5.55 -10.43
C VAL A 292 14.59 -4.50 -9.57
N ASN A 293 13.82 -3.82 -8.71
CA ASN A 293 14.34 -2.76 -7.85
C ASN A 293 14.96 -3.32 -6.57
N LYS A 294 14.43 -4.42 -6.05
CA LYS A 294 14.92 -5.12 -4.85
C LYS A 294 15.11 -4.20 -3.64
N PRO A 295 14.07 -3.47 -3.21
CA PRO A 295 14.22 -2.58 -2.07
C PRO A 295 14.64 -3.37 -0.83
N SER A 296 15.64 -2.85 -0.11
CA SER A 296 16.13 -3.41 1.16
C SER A 296 15.44 -2.80 2.37
N VAL A 297 14.75 -1.68 2.15
CA VAL A 297 13.95 -0.99 3.17
C VAL A 297 12.72 -0.39 2.49
N ILE A 298 11.59 -0.35 3.21
CA ILE A 298 10.35 0.25 2.72
C ILE A 298 9.94 1.37 3.67
N SER A 299 9.65 2.55 3.12
CA SER A 299 9.10 3.71 3.82
C SER A 299 7.61 3.86 3.50
N ILE A 300 6.81 4.09 4.54
CA ILE A 300 5.36 4.27 4.41
C ILE A 300 4.97 5.48 5.25
N SER A 301 4.55 6.57 4.60
CA SER A 301 4.14 7.81 5.25
C SER A 301 2.62 8.02 5.25
N TRP A 302 1.88 7.03 4.71
CA TRP A 302 0.43 7.00 4.71
C TRP A 302 -0.11 6.12 5.82
N GLY A 303 -1.15 6.56 6.49
CA GLY A 303 -1.75 5.78 7.56
C GLY A 303 -3.17 6.19 7.90
N GLY A 304 -3.80 5.38 8.73
CA GLY A 304 -5.12 5.63 9.30
C GLY A 304 -5.29 4.84 10.59
N PRO A 305 -6.27 5.18 11.43
CA PRO A 305 -6.51 4.45 12.66
C PRO A 305 -6.95 3.01 12.35
N GLU A 306 -6.54 2.04 13.17
CA GLU A 306 -6.92 0.63 13.00
C GLU A 306 -8.43 0.44 12.88
N SER A 307 -9.22 1.25 13.57
CA SER A 307 -10.69 1.23 13.50
C SER A 307 -11.27 1.53 12.11
N SER A 308 -10.48 2.07 11.19
CA SER A 308 -10.88 2.31 9.79
C SER A 308 -10.63 1.11 8.88
N TRP A 309 -9.90 0.10 9.35
CA TRP A 309 -9.53 -1.09 8.61
C TRP A 309 -10.40 -2.29 8.98
N THR A 310 -10.59 -3.21 8.04
CA THR A 310 -11.19 -4.50 8.37
C THR A 310 -10.15 -5.43 9.01
N PRO A 311 -10.55 -6.32 9.93
CA PRO A 311 -9.61 -7.29 10.51
C PRO A 311 -8.87 -8.14 9.47
N GLN A 312 -9.54 -8.52 8.35
CA GLN A 312 -8.87 -9.24 7.25
C GLN A 312 -7.74 -8.40 6.61
N ALA A 313 -7.94 -7.07 6.42
CA ALA A 313 -6.93 -6.22 5.84
C ALA A 313 -5.74 -6.02 6.79
N MET A 314 -6.00 -5.82 8.09
CA MET A 314 -4.94 -5.74 9.10
C MET A 314 -4.14 -7.04 9.18
N GLN A 315 -4.80 -8.20 9.22
CA GLN A 315 -4.13 -9.49 9.20
C GLN A 315 -3.30 -9.71 7.94
N ALA A 316 -3.80 -9.29 6.78
CA ALA A 316 -3.07 -9.39 5.52
C ALA A 316 -1.79 -8.53 5.52
N MET A 317 -1.84 -7.33 6.11
CA MET A 317 -0.65 -6.49 6.29
C MET A 317 0.35 -7.09 7.27
N ASP A 318 -0.11 -7.60 8.42
CA ASP A 318 0.77 -8.29 9.38
C ASP A 318 1.50 -9.46 8.74
N GLN A 319 0.83 -10.22 7.89
CA GLN A 319 1.43 -11.33 7.13
C GLN A 319 2.42 -10.82 6.06
N ALA A 320 2.13 -9.71 5.39
CA ALA A 320 3.04 -9.11 4.44
C ALA A 320 4.36 -8.68 5.12
N PHE A 321 4.29 -8.12 6.32
CA PHE A 321 5.48 -7.73 7.09
C PHE A 321 6.30 -8.90 7.65
N GLN A 322 5.82 -10.13 7.54
CA GLN A 322 6.59 -11.35 7.87
C GLN A 322 7.48 -11.82 6.71
N ALA A 323 7.28 -11.29 5.50
CA ALA A 323 8.05 -11.61 4.31
C ALA A 323 9.24 -10.68 4.16
#